data_40d57d4eec0414b829ba296cb7c9f586
#
_entry.id   40d57d4eec0414b829ba296cb7c9f586
#
_cell.length_a   1.000
_cell.length_b   1.000
_cell.length_c   1.000
_cell.angle_alpha   90.00
_cell.angle_beta   90.00
_cell.angle_gamma   90.00
#
_symmetry.space_group_name_H-M   'P 1'
#
loop_
_entity.id
_entity.type
_entity.pdbx_description
1 polymer ?
#
loop_
_entity_poly.entity_id
_entity_poly.type
_entity_poly.pdbx_seq_one_letter_code
_entity_poly.pdbx_strand_id
1 'polypeptide(L)'
;MNLFPIPCQWDAMKFFKLPLVYFLLLATWARAGEWNQHRGPFSNNQSDESLGGGSWLKSPSSQLWKTETPLGFSSFTTFGGHAYTLVAEEDEDGLMREVCIALDLKSGMRVWSTHLGIMDYKAGGGNSGASDNKGGDGPRSTPSVLDGKVWAYDSDMSLYCLSAKNGTLIWKVNILKEYSGINPRWENASSPLVVDDLVIVYGGGPGESFLAFDKDSGEIRWKTGSELATHATPILARIHGVEQVIFFCQSGLVSILPNTGKELWRQEFPFKVSTAASPVVAGNSVYCSAGYGVGSGFYKISKLGNKFSSKQVWRKPNEIINHWSTPVYHDGHLYGMFSFKKYGEGPLQCIELKTGKVKWSQDGYGPGNLILAGMSLLALADHGELAVVAATPVRYRELARKKIITGKCWSTPAISNGLVLARSTQEAVCLKTK
;
A
#
# COMPACT_ATOMS: atom_id res chain seq x y z
N MET A 1 26.04 -42.57 -82.32
CA MET A 1 25.77 -42.79 -80.88
C MET A 1 26.66 -41.86 -80.06
N ASN A 2 26.25 -40.70 -79.80
CA ASN A 2 27.03 -39.76 -79.05
C ASN A 2 26.13 -39.22 -77.93
N LEU A 3 26.46 -39.54 -76.67
CA LEU A 3 25.86 -39.04 -75.45
C LEU A 3 26.56 -37.72 -75.10
N PHE A 4 25.76 -36.64 -74.98
CA PHE A 4 26.21 -35.35 -74.43
C PHE A 4 25.84 -35.28 -72.96
N PRO A 5 26.73 -34.77 -72.07
CA PRO A 5 26.39 -34.54 -70.67
C PRO A 5 25.76 -33.17 -70.47
N ILE A 6 24.76 -33.13 -69.60
CA ILE A 6 24.06 -31.92 -69.11
C ILE A 6 24.89 -31.28 -68.03
N PRO A 7 25.14 -29.94 -67.99
CA PRO A 7 25.82 -29.30 -66.91
C PRO A 7 24.80 -28.93 -65.76
N CYS A 8 25.15 -29.33 -64.59
CA CYS A 8 24.45 -29.01 -63.34
C CYS A 8 24.81 -27.57 -62.91
N GLN A 9 23.84 -26.63 -62.96
CA GLN A 9 24.00 -25.29 -62.44
C GLN A 9 23.58 -25.27 -60.95
N TRP A 10 24.51 -24.96 -60.10
CA TRP A 10 24.24 -24.71 -58.68
C TRP A 10 23.95 -23.21 -58.52
N ASP A 11 22.69 -22.86 -58.26
CA ASP A 11 22.31 -21.51 -57.85
C ASP A 11 22.65 -21.30 -56.40
N ALA A 12 23.47 -20.28 -56.13
CA ALA A 12 23.86 -19.85 -54.80
C ALA A 12 22.67 -19.20 -54.05
N MET A 13 22.18 -19.89 -53.04
CA MET A 13 21.21 -19.32 -52.09
C MET A 13 21.84 -18.14 -51.31
N LYS A 14 21.36 -16.93 -51.61
CA LYS A 14 21.69 -15.73 -50.84
C LYS A 14 21.02 -15.83 -49.46
N PHE A 15 21.81 -16.06 -48.43
CA PHE A 15 21.40 -15.92 -47.06
C PHE A 15 21.14 -14.44 -46.73
N PHE A 16 19.87 -14.07 -46.59
CA PHE A 16 19.47 -12.82 -45.98
C PHE A 16 19.81 -12.89 -44.50
N LYS A 17 20.81 -12.15 -44.03
CA LYS A 17 21.06 -11.89 -42.61
C LYS A 17 20.00 -10.91 -42.12
N LEU A 18 18.97 -11.41 -41.45
CA LEU A 18 18.11 -10.55 -40.59
C LEU A 18 18.96 -10.06 -39.42
N PRO A 19 18.94 -8.75 -39.11
CA PRO A 19 19.54 -8.25 -37.87
C PRO A 19 18.68 -8.73 -36.70
N LEU A 20 19.29 -9.52 -35.82
CA LEU A 20 18.71 -9.90 -34.51
C LEU A 20 18.65 -8.64 -33.67
N VAL A 21 17.52 -7.93 -33.68
CA VAL A 21 17.25 -6.85 -32.76
C VAL A 21 16.97 -7.48 -31.42
N TYR A 22 17.97 -7.51 -30.54
CA TYR A 22 17.80 -7.79 -29.13
C TYR A 22 17.01 -6.62 -28.52
N PHE A 23 15.69 -6.78 -28.36
CA PHE A 23 14.93 -6.00 -27.42
C PHE A 23 15.39 -6.41 -26.01
N LEU A 24 16.33 -5.68 -25.45
CA LEU A 24 16.58 -5.67 -24.02
C LEU A 24 15.30 -5.11 -23.35
N LEU A 25 14.38 -6.00 -23.00
CA LEU A 25 13.37 -5.73 -21.99
C LEU A 25 14.12 -5.51 -20.66
N LEU A 26 14.48 -4.27 -20.39
CA LEU A 26 14.81 -3.82 -19.05
C LEU A 26 13.50 -3.85 -18.25
N ALA A 27 13.07 -5.04 -17.84
CA ALA A 27 12.15 -5.15 -16.74
C ALA A 27 12.90 -4.60 -15.53
N THR A 28 12.48 -3.43 -15.06
CA THR A 28 12.85 -2.93 -13.74
C THR A 28 12.23 -3.87 -12.73
N TRP A 29 12.97 -4.91 -12.39
CA TRP A 29 12.62 -5.81 -11.30
C TRP A 29 12.69 -4.97 -10.04
N ALA A 30 11.54 -4.67 -9.41
CA ALA A 30 11.56 -4.38 -7.99
C ALA A 30 12.44 -5.48 -7.38
N ARG A 31 13.52 -5.09 -6.69
CA ARG A 31 14.45 -6.08 -6.11
C ARG A 31 13.62 -7.02 -5.27
N ALA A 32 13.61 -8.30 -5.62
CA ALA A 32 12.90 -9.31 -4.84
C ALA A 32 13.31 -9.14 -3.36
N GLY A 33 12.33 -8.94 -2.49
CA GLY A 33 12.55 -8.73 -1.06
C GLY A 33 12.45 -7.29 -0.55
N GLU A 34 12.30 -6.26 -1.39
CA GLU A 34 12.06 -4.88 -0.91
C GLU A 34 10.56 -4.61 -0.68
N TRP A 35 10.24 -3.87 0.37
CA TRP A 35 8.88 -3.40 0.70
C TRP A 35 8.75 -1.92 0.37
N ASN A 36 8.76 -1.59 -0.90
CA ASN A 36 9.10 -0.27 -1.43
C ASN A 36 7.95 0.76 -1.45
N GLN A 37 6.72 0.37 -1.11
CA GLN A 37 5.58 1.27 -1.03
C GLN A 37 4.52 0.77 -0.04
N HIS A 38 3.50 1.58 0.22
CA HIS A 38 2.40 1.19 1.09
C HIS A 38 1.77 -0.11 0.63
N ARG A 39 1.67 -1.09 1.55
CA ARG A 39 1.15 -2.45 1.31
C ARG A 39 2.05 -3.33 0.42
N GLY A 40 3.34 -2.97 0.32
CA GLY A 40 4.34 -3.75 -0.39
C GLY A 40 4.38 -3.52 -1.90
N PRO A 41 5.28 -4.22 -2.60
CA PRO A 41 5.59 -3.96 -4.00
C PRO A 41 4.40 -4.09 -4.96
N PHE A 42 3.39 -4.87 -4.58
CA PHE A 42 2.17 -5.09 -5.37
C PHE A 42 0.93 -4.42 -4.77
N SER A 43 1.06 -3.53 -3.81
CA SER A 43 -0.04 -2.82 -3.11
C SER A 43 -1.13 -3.75 -2.56
N ASN A 44 -0.77 -4.96 -2.16
CA ASN A 44 -1.72 -6.03 -1.78
C ASN A 44 -1.50 -6.62 -0.38
N ASN A 45 -0.56 -6.09 0.41
CA ASN A 45 -0.14 -6.63 1.72
C ASN A 45 0.40 -8.08 1.64
N GLN A 46 1.06 -8.45 0.55
CA GLN A 46 1.59 -9.80 0.36
C GLN A 46 3.08 -9.80 0.07
N SER A 47 3.75 -10.84 0.54
CA SER A 47 5.15 -11.16 0.25
C SER A 47 5.28 -12.66 0.01
N ASP A 48 6.17 -13.03 -0.89
CA ASP A 48 6.54 -14.43 -1.14
C ASP A 48 7.52 -14.98 -0.08
N GLU A 49 7.96 -14.14 0.85
CA GLU A 49 8.85 -14.55 1.94
C GLU A 49 8.16 -15.53 2.90
N SER A 50 8.91 -16.50 3.41
CA SER A 50 8.37 -17.47 4.37
C SER A 50 8.68 -17.06 5.81
N LEU A 51 7.70 -17.13 6.68
CA LEU A 51 7.83 -16.89 8.13
C LEU A 51 8.25 -18.15 8.92
N GLY A 52 8.52 -19.28 8.27
CA GLY A 52 9.05 -20.50 8.90
C GLY A 52 8.24 -20.99 10.10
N GLY A 53 6.92 -20.84 10.11
CA GLY A 53 6.04 -21.27 11.22
C GLY A 53 6.11 -20.39 12.47
N GLY A 54 6.87 -19.29 12.47
CA GLY A 54 6.85 -18.28 13.54
C GLY A 54 7.68 -18.58 14.78
N SER A 55 8.45 -19.67 14.82
CA SER A 55 9.28 -20.03 15.98
C SER A 55 10.32 -18.93 16.33
N TRP A 56 10.81 -18.20 15.33
CA TRP A 56 11.72 -17.08 15.48
C TRP A 56 11.15 -15.98 16.40
N LEU A 57 9.84 -15.76 16.39
CA LEU A 57 9.21 -14.71 17.19
C LEU A 57 9.41 -14.91 18.70
N LYS A 58 9.59 -16.15 19.14
CA LYS A 58 9.85 -16.52 20.55
C LYS A 58 11.33 -16.41 20.92
N SER A 59 12.24 -16.36 19.95
CA SER A 59 13.68 -16.26 20.21
C SER A 59 14.06 -14.85 20.67
N PRO A 60 14.85 -14.68 21.74
CA PRO A 60 15.39 -13.38 22.11
C PRO A 60 16.29 -12.77 21.03
N SER A 61 17.00 -13.61 20.28
CA SER A 61 17.94 -13.18 19.22
C SER A 61 17.22 -12.70 17.93
N SER A 62 15.91 -12.82 17.85
CA SER A 62 15.17 -12.31 16.69
C SER A 62 15.09 -10.79 16.65
N GLN A 63 15.12 -10.13 17.80
CA GLN A 63 15.07 -8.68 17.86
C GLN A 63 16.45 -8.10 17.53
N LEU A 64 16.57 -7.48 16.32
CA LEU A 64 17.80 -6.79 15.95
C LEU A 64 17.93 -5.46 16.69
N TRP A 65 16.85 -4.70 16.71
CA TRP A 65 16.77 -3.44 17.43
C TRP A 65 15.33 -3.10 17.79
N LYS A 66 15.21 -2.23 18.78
CA LYS A 66 13.98 -1.57 19.17
C LYS A 66 14.36 -0.14 19.59
N THR A 67 13.65 0.84 19.07
CA THR A 67 13.92 2.26 19.33
C THR A 67 12.62 3.02 19.55
N GLU A 68 12.71 4.11 20.27
CA GLU A 68 11.60 5.08 20.33
C GLU A 68 11.39 5.71 18.96
N THR A 69 10.13 5.96 18.61
CA THR A 69 9.75 6.69 17.42
C THR A 69 8.71 7.74 17.77
N PRO A 70 8.81 8.94 17.18
CA PRO A 70 7.79 9.97 17.36
C PRO A 70 6.42 9.54 16.84
N LEU A 71 5.39 10.31 17.18
CA LEU A 71 4.00 10.07 16.79
C LEU A 71 3.82 9.84 15.29
N GLY A 72 2.78 9.11 14.93
CA GLY A 72 2.37 8.84 13.55
C GLY A 72 1.92 7.40 13.31
N PHE A 73 1.17 7.21 12.23
CA PHE A 73 0.64 5.91 11.78
C PHE A 73 1.20 5.48 10.42
N SER A 74 2.16 6.22 9.89
CA SER A 74 2.91 5.81 8.70
C SER A 74 3.54 4.44 8.91
N SER A 75 3.43 3.56 7.92
CA SER A 75 4.13 2.27 7.89
C SER A 75 5.58 2.46 7.45
N PHE A 76 6.37 1.39 7.50
CA PHE A 76 7.71 1.40 6.91
C PHE A 76 7.67 0.99 5.45
N THR A 77 8.55 1.62 4.65
CA THR A 77 9.02 1.09 3.37
C THR A 77 10.51 0.86 3.43
N THR A 78 11.05 -0.02 2.59
CA THR A 78 12.46 -0.39 2.60
C THR A 78 13.09 -0.30 1.22
N PHE A 79 14.33 0.17 1.19
CA PHE A 79 15.15 0.19 -0.01
C PHE A 79 16.63 0.37 0.36
N GLY A 80 17.50 -0.41 -0.28
CA GLY A 80 18.95 -0.20 -0.19
C GLY A 80 19.54 -0.29 1.23
N GLY A 81 18.97 -1.10 2.11
CA GLY A 81 19.43 -1.26 3.49
C GLY A 81 18.88 -0.22 4.48
N HIS A 82 17.90 0.58 4.07
CA HIS A 82 17.24 1.57 4.91
C HIS A 82 15.72 1.32 4.99
N ALA A 83 15.13 1.77 6.10
CA ALA A 83 13.68 1.84 6.30
C ALA A 83 13.25 3.31 6.35
N TYR A 84 12.15 3.63 5.67
CA TYR A 84 11.62 4.99 5.58
C TYR A 84 10.21 5.03 6.17
N THR A 85 9.90 6.09 6.91
CA THR A 85 8.57 6.34 7.48
C THR A 85 8.37 7.83 7.70
N LEU A 86 7.12 8.24 7.97
CA LEU A 86 6.81 9.61 8.37
C LEU A 86 6.52 9.64 9.86
N VAL A 87 6.97 10.69 10.53
CA VAL A 87 6.79 10.94 11.97
C VAL A 87 6.42 12.39 12.21
N ALA A 88 5.94 12.72 13.41
CA ALA A 88 5.69 14.08 13.86
C ALA A 88 6.79 14.50 14.82
N GLU A 89 7.47 15.60 14.55
CA GLU A 89 8.51 16.17 15.41
C GLU A 89 8.33 17.69 15.53
N GLU A 90 8.70 18.21 16.68
CA GLU A 90 8.77 19.66 16.91
C GLU A 90 10.05 20.21 16.28
N ASP A 91 9.95 21.33 15.54
CA ASP A 91 11.09 22.01 14.99
C ASP A 91 11.71 23.03 15.98
N GLU A 92 12.77 23.72 15.56
CA GLU A 92 13.49 24.69 16.37
C GLU A 92 12.62 25.90 16.77
N ASP A 93 11.54 26.16 16.03
CA ASP A 93 10.58 27.23 16.29
C ASP A 93 9.41 26.78 17.18
N GLY A 94 9.41 25.53 17.66
CA GLY A 94 8.36 24.93 18.47
C GLY A 94 7.11 24.54 17.66
N LEU A 95 7.22 24.40 16.33
CA LEU A 95 6.13 23.99 15.46
C LEU A 95 6.19 22.49 15.22
N MET A 96 5.07 21.80 15.42
CA MET A 96 4.95 20.41 15.03
C MET A 96 4.97 20.26 13.51
N ARG A 97 5.86 19.42 13.00
CA ARG A 97 6.01 19.12 11.57
C ARG A 97 5.85 17.65 11.28
N GLU A 98 5.39 17.36 10.10
CA GLU A 98 5.59 16.04 9.52
C GLU A 98 7.03 15.93 9.02
N VAL A 99 7.68 14.82 9.35
CA VAL A 99 9.10 14.58 9.05
C VAL A 99 9.26 13.23 8.38
N CYS A 100 9.93 13.20 7.24
CA CYS A 100 10.36 11.95 6.63
C CYS A 100 11.71 11.55 7.24
N ILE A 101 11.79 10.33 7.76
CA ILE A 101 13.01 9.79 8.34
C ILE A 101 13.48 8.52 7.62
N ALA A 102 14.78 8.33 7.56
CA ALA A 102 15.42 7.07 7.17
C ALA A 102 16.15 6.46 8.37
N LEU A 103 15.91 5.17 8.58
CA LEU A 103 16.61 4.37 9.58
C LEU A 103 17.48 3.33 8.88
N ASP A 104 18.68 3.08 9.41
CA ASP A 104 19.49 1.94 8.98
C ASP A 104 18.82 0.63 9.43
N LEU A 105 18.60 -0.29 8.51
CA LEU A 105 17.87 -1.55 8.76
C LEU A 105 18.57 -2.47 9.76
N LYS A 106 19.90 -2.37 9.91
CA LYS A 106 20.66 -3.26 10.79
C LYS A 106 20.72 -2.76 12.23
N SER A 107 20.77 -1.44 12.41
CA SER A 107 20.98 -0.81 13.73
C SER A 107 19.75 -0.08 14.26
N GLY A 108 18.80 0.31 13.41
CA GLY A 108 17.69 1.19 13.78
C GLY A 108 18.08 2.65 13.99
N MET A 109 19.35 3.00 13.75
CA MET A 109 19.83 4.37 13.88
C MET A 109 19.26 5.24 12.76
N ARG A 110 18.88 6.49 13.10
CA ARG A 110 18.46 7.49 12.13
C ARG A 110 19.63 7.90 11.25
N VAL A 111 19.48 7.77 9.94
CA VAL A 111 20.48 8.14 8.93
C VAL A 111 20.28 9.60 8.51
N TRP A 112 19.04 9.99 8.29
CA TRP A 112 18.66 11.37 7.98
C TRP A 112 17.19 11.64 8.36
N SER A 113 16.86 12.93 8.44
CA SER A 113 15.49 13.42 8.61
C SER A 113 15.27 14.64 7.72
N THR A 114 14.05 14.81 7.19
CA THR A 114 13.66 15.95 6.36
C THR A 114 12.30 16.45 6.80
N HIS A 115 12.25 17.71 7.23
CA HIS A 115 11.00 18.39 7.57
C HIS A 115 10.16 18.59 6.31
N LEU A 116 8.88 18.23 6.40
CA LEU A 116 7.88 18.40 5.35
C LEU A 116 6.97 19.61 5.68
N GLY A 117 5.66 19.40 5.75
CA GLY A 117 4.68 20.42 6.10
C GLY A 117 4.53 20.62 7.62
N ILE A 118 3.96 21.78 7.99
CA ILE A 118 3.49 22.00 9.36
C ILE A 118 2.27 21.11 9.59
N MET A 119 2.24 20.49 10.75
CA MET A 119 1.17 19.64 11.20
C MET A 119 0.06 20.48 11.87
N ASP A 120 -0.84 21.00 11.04
CA ASP A 120 -1.96 21.84 11.48
C ASP A 120 -3.28 21.17 11.06
N TYR A 121 -3.75 20.22 11.84
CA TYR A 121 -4.95 19.44 11.52
C TYR A 121 -6.24 20.26 11.70
N LYS A 122 -6.43 21.29 10.89
CA LYS A 122 -7.58 22.22 10.92
C LYS A 122 -8.92 21.53 10.72
N ALA A 123 -8.94 20.47 9.89
CA ALA A 123 -10.16 19.71 9.62
C ALA A 123 -10.40 18.54 10.58
N GLY A 124 -9.71 18.53 11.72
CA GLY A 124 -9.72 17.45 12.69
C GLY A 124 -8.70 16.37 12.36
N GLY A 125 -8.19 15.76 13.29
CA GLY A 125 -7.10 14.79 13.29
C GLY A 125 -6.80 14.56 14.72
N GLY A 126 -5.62 14.67 15.10
CA GLY A 126 -5.21 14.86 16.47
C GLY A 126 -5.51 13.71 17.44
N ASN A 127 -4.68 13.60 18.47
CA ASN A 127 -4.87 12.70 19.60
C ASN A 127 -4.56 11.22 19.36
N SER A 128 -3.52 10.92 18.57
CA SER A 128 -3.05 9.53 18.31
C SER A 128 -2.64 8.77 19.57
N GLY A 129 -2.22 9.50 20.60
CA GLY A 129 -1.89 8.93 21.91
C GLY A 129 -3.08 8.62 22.80
N ALA A 130 -4.30 9.08 22.47
CA ALA A 130 -5.47 8.87 23.30
C ALA A 130 -5.91 7.41 23.31
N SER A 131 -6.30 6.94 24.49
CA SER A 131 -6.84 5.59 24.68
C SER A 131 -8.22 5.39 24.05
N ASP A 132 -8.92 6.49 23.75
CA ASP A 132 -10.30 6.47 23.24
C ASP A 132 -10.41 6.41 21.71
N ASN A 133 -9.32 6.27 20.98
CA ASN A 133 -9.26 6.19 19.53
C ASN A 133 -9.83 7.39 18.76
N LYS A 134 -9.83 8.59 19.35
CA LYS A 134 -10.43 9.77 18.74
C LYS A 134 -9.72 10.32 17.52
N GLY A 135 -8.64 9.79 17.16
CA GLY A 135 -7.94 10.27 15.97
C GLY A 135 -6.46 10.00 16.06
N GLY A 136 -5.70 10.60 15.19
CA GLY A 136 -4.30 10.37 15.11
C GLY A 136 -3.54 11.66 14.94
N ASP A 137 -2.70 11.98 15.89
CA ASP A 137 -1.67 12.98 15.68
C ASP A 137 -0.51 12.36 14.93
N GLY A 138 -0.06 13.06 13.93
CA GLY A 138 1.04 12.63 13.13
C GLY A 138 0.64 12.02 11.79
N PRO A 139 1.62 11.86 10.90
CA PRO A 139 1.40 11.43 9.53
C PRO A 139 0.85 10.01 9.46
N ARG A 140 -0.06 9.83 8.51
CA ARG A 140 -0.74 8.56 8.23
C ARG A 140 -0.35 7.98 6.87
N SER A 141 0.06 8.83 5.95
CA SER A 141 0.63 8.43 4.67
C SER A 141 1.93 7.66 4.88
N THR A 142 2.20 6.70 4.02
CA THR A 142 3.46 5.94 4.00
C THR A 142 4.25 6.36 2.78
N PRO A 143 5.55 6.70 2.90
CA PRO A 143 6.36 7.07 1.76
C PRO A 143 6.54 5.89 0.81
N SER A 144 6.72 6.17 -0.48
CA SER A 144 7.17 5.17 -1.47
C SER A 144 8.63 5.41 -1.80
N VAL A 145 9.38 4.36 -2.07
CA VAL A 145 10.81 4.44 -2.38
C VAL A 145 11.17 3.57 -3.57
N LEU A 146 11.88 4.15 -4.54
CA LEU A 146 12.35 3.42 -5.72
C LEU A 146 13.54 4.17 -6.35
N ASP A 147 14.50 3.45 -6.91
CA ASP A 147 15.61 4.01 -7.69
C ASP A 147 16.35 5.18 -7.00
N GLY A 148 16.54 5.06 -5.67
CA GLY A 148 17.25 6.08 -4.89
C GLY A 148 16.46 7.36 -4.59
N LYS A 149 15.15 7.36 -4.80
CA LYS A 149 14.24 8.45 -4.46
C LYS A 149 13.14 7.99 -3.50
N VAL A 150 12.70 8.92 -2.66
CA VAL A 150 11.60 8.73 -1.71
C VAL A 150 10.51 9.74 -2.03
N TRP A 151 9.29 9.29 -2.23
CA TRP A 151 8.13 10.16 -2.39
C TRP A 151 7.28 10.12 -1.12
N ALA A 152 7.07 11.29 -0.54
CA ALA A 152 6.23 11.49 0.64
C ALA A 152 5.04 12.40 0.28
N TYR A 153 3.87 12.11 0.83
CA TYR A 153 2.65 12.88 0.63
C TYR A 153 2.09 13.25 1.99
N ASP A 154 2.24 14.51 2.39
CA ASP A 154 1.90 14.97 3.74
C ASP A 154 0.39 15.19 3.94
N SER A 155 0.00 15.51 5.17
CA SER A 155 -1.41 15.76 5.53
C SER A 155 -1.99 16.99 4.84
N ASP A 156 -1.17 17.99 4.49
CA ASP A 156 -1.55 19.19 3.74
C ASP A 156 -1.47 19.01 2.22
N MET A 157 -1.46 17.75 1.77
CA MET A 157 -1.46 17.34 0.37
C MET A 157 -0.32 17.94 -0.45
N SER A 158 0.86 18.12 0.16
CA SER A 158 2.10 18.36 -0.55
C SER A 158 2.80 17.05 -0.86
N LEU A 159 3.15 16.85 -2.13
CA LEU A 159 3.92 15.71 -2.62
C LEU A 159 5.38 16.13 -2.74
N TYR A 160 6.26 15.37 -2.10
CA TYR A 160 7.70 15.62 -2.09
C TYR A 160 8.42 14.46 -2.77
N CYS A 161 9.48 14.76 -3.49
CA CYS A 161 10.50 13.81 -3.91
C CYS A 161 11.81 14.16 -3.20
N LEU A 162 12.36 13.19 -2.47
CA LEU A 162 13.59 13.33 -1.70
C LEU A 162 14.64 12.34 -2.20
N SER A 163 15.90 12.67 -2.04
CA SER A 163 16.99 11.71 -2.22
C SER A 163 16.97 10.64 -1.14
N ALA A 164 16.87 9.38 -1.50
CA ALA A 164 16.91 8.27 -0.54
C ALA A 164 18.24 8.19 0.23
N LYS A 165 19.32 8.72 -0.34
CA LYS A 165 20.68 8.71 0.24
C LYS A 165 20.79 9.64 1.45
N ASN A 166 20.22 10.83 1.39
CA ASN A 166 20.47 11.89 2.38
C ASN A 166 19.29 12.80 2.70
N GLY A 167 18.09 12.49 2.17
CA GLY A 167 16.86 13.23 2.44
C GLY A 167 16.76 14.59 1.76
N THR A 168 17.72 15.01 0.91
CA THR A 168 17.63 16.30 0.23
C THR A 168 16.43 16.37 -0.70
N LEU A 169 15.72 17.52 -0.68
CA LEU A 169 14.58 17.78 -1.54
C LEU A 169 15.03 17.86 -3.02
N ILE A 170 14.37 17.11 -3.88
CA ILE A 170 14.56 17.12 -5.34
C ILE A 170 13.49 17.99 -5.98
N TRP A 171 12.22 17.70 -5.69
CA TRP A 171 11.09 18.54 -6.12
C TRP A 171 9.91 18.44 -5.13
N LYS A 172 9.00 19.39 -5.21
CA LYS A 172 7.78 19.46 -4.39
C LYS A 172 6.64 20.05 -5.20
N VAL A 173 5.42 19.52 -5.01
CA VAL A 173 4.16 20.04 -5.58
C VAL A 173 3.11 20.10 -4.47
N ASN A 174 2.37 21.19 -4.36
CA ASN A 174 1.27 21.30 -3.40
C ASN A 174 -0.08 21.17 -4.11
N ILE A 175 -0.76 20.04 -3.88
CA ILE A 175 -2.00 19.71 -4.61
C ILE A 175 -3.15 20.64 -4.24
N LEU A 176 -3.22 21.13 -3.00
CA LEU A 176 -4.27 22.07 -2.59
C LEU A 176 -4.18 23.39 -3.35
N LYS A 177 -2.94 23.90 -3.56
CA LYS A 177 -2.70 25.20 -4.17
C LYS A 177 -2.67 25.15 -5.68
N GLU A 178 -2.07 24.10 -6.26
CA GLU A 178 -1.75 24.04 -7.69
C GLU A 178 -2.83 23.31 -8.50
N TYR A 179 -3.63 22.44 -7.85
CA TYR A 179 -4.64 21.61 -8.49
C TYR A 179 -6.02 21.71 -7.81
N SER A 180 -6.34 22.89 -7.26
CA SER A 180 -7.65 23.14 -6.61
C SER A 180 -8.06 22.06 -5.60
N GLY A 181 -7.07 21.51 -4.90
CA GLY A 181 -7.22 20.33 -4.06
C GLY A 181 -8.28 20.48 -2.97
N ILE A 182 -8.89 19.36 -2.62
CA ILE A 182 -9.88 19.26 -1.54
C ILE A 182 -9.40 18.21 -0.55
N ASN A 183 -8.89 18.69 0.59
CA ASN A 183 -8.44 17.79 1.65
C ASN A 183 -9.64 17.08 2.28
N PRO A 184 -9.60 15.74 2.42
CA PRO A 184 -10.66 15.02 3.11
C PRO A 184 -10.70 15.43 4.59
N ARG A 185 -11.85 15.27 5.23
CA ARG A 185 -11.97 15.45 6.67
C ARG A 185 -10.90 14.59 7.39
N TRP A 186 -10.24 15.16 8.40
CA TRP A 186 -9.10 14.59 9.14
C TRP A 186 -7.78 14.56 8.35
N GLU A 187 -7.65 15.37 7.31
CA GLU A 187 -6.47 15.55 6.49
C GLU A 187 -6.04 14.31 5.70
N ASN A 188 -5.16 14.47 4.73
CA ASN A 188 -4.71 13.37 3.88
C ASN A 188 -4.04 12.23 4.67
N ALA A 189 -4.35 11.01 4.28
CA ALA A 189 -3.70 9.78 4.76
C ALA A 189 -3.34 8.83 3.61
N SER A 190 -3.71 9.19 2.38
CA SER A 190 -3.36 8.42 1.19
C SER A 190 -1.87 8.50 0.90
N SER A 191 -1.29 7.40 0.49
CA SER A 191 0.13 7.28 0.15
C SER A 191 0.36 7.48 -1.36
N PRO A 192 1.52 8.00 -1.78
CA PRO A 192 1.86 8.06 -3.20
C PRO A 192 2.04 6.65 -3.78
N LEU A 193 1.52 6.43 -4.98
CA LEU A 193 1.67 5.17 -5.72
C LEU A 193 2.67 5.38 -6.85
N VAL A 194 3.76 4.63 -6.86
CA VAL A 194 4.77 4.68 -7.93
C VAL A 194 4.49 3.57 -8.94
N VAL A 195 4.31 3.96 -10.20
CA VAL A 195 4.07 3.05 -11.32
C VAL A 195 4.93 3.49 -12.50
N ASP A 196 5.86 2.65 -12.92
CA ASP A 196 6.81 2.93 -13.99
C ASP A 196 7.54 4.28 -13.76
N ASP A 197 7.30 5.27 -14.64
CA ASP A 197 7.87 6.62 -14.55
C ASP A 197 6.95 7.64 -13.87
N LEU A 198 5.88 7.18 -13.23
CA LEU A 198 4.85 8.02 -12.66
C LEU A 198 4.77 7.89 -11.14
N VAL A 199 4.50 9.02 -10.48
CA VAL A 199 3.97 9.07 -9.12
C VAL A 199 2.51 9.52 -9.20
N ILE A 200 1.61 8.64 -8.76
CA ILE A 200 0.17 8.86 -8.83
C ILE A 200 -0.37 9.14 -7.43
N VAL A 201 -1.09 10.26 -7.31
CA VAL A 201 -1.79 10.66 -6.09
C VAL A 201 -3.20 11.13 -6.44
N TYR A 202 -4.04 11.31 -5.43
CA TYR A 202 -5.32 11.95 -5.64
C TYR A 202 -5.70 12.91 -4.52
N GLY A 203 -6.68 13.80 -4.83
CA GLY A 203 -7.10 14.85 -3.94
C GLY A 203 -7.21 16.22 -4.60
N GLY A 204 -6.95 16.30 -5.90
CA GLY A 204 -7.21 17.51 -6.69
C GLY A 204 -8.71 17.82 -6.81
N GLY A 205 -9.03 18.99 -7.33
CA GLY A 205 -10.40 19.46 -7.53
C GLY A 205 -11.08 18.86 -8.75
N PRO A 206 -12.25 19.43 -9.14
CA PRO A 206 -13.00 18.96 -10.30
C PRO A 206 -12.18 19.00 -11.60
N GLY A 207 -12.14 17.89 -12.33
CA GLY A 207 -11.31 17.69 -13.52
C GLY A 207 -9.85 17.28 -13.24
N GLU A 208 -9.42 17.29 -11.99
CA GLU A 208 -8.05 17.09 -11.55
C GLU A 208 -7.94 16.17 -10.32
N SER A 209 -9.00 15.40 -9.99
CA SER A 209 -9.02 14.58 -8.77
C SER A 209 -7.92 13.53 -8.74
N PHE A 210 -7.53 12.99 -9.90
CA PHE A 210 -6.46 12.04 -10.07
C PHE A 210 -5.32 12.69 -10.82
N LEU A 211 -4.12 12.57 -10.29
CA LEU A 211 -2.92 13.26 -10.77
C LEU A 211 -1.77 12.29 -10.92
N ALA A 212 -1.06 12.38 -12.03
CA ALA A 212 0.20 11.66 -12.22
C ALA A 212 1.31 12.64 -12.60
N PHE A 213 2.38 12.55 -11.87
CA PHE A 213 3.59 13.32 -12.07
C PHE A 213 4.71 12.43 -12.60
N ASP A 214 5.56 13.00 -13.42
CA ASP A 214 6.85 12.38 -13.73
C ASP A 214 7.62 12.18 -12.42
N LYS A 215 8.06 10.97 -12.16
CA LYS A 215 8.70 10.60 -10.88
C LYS A 215 10.02 11.33 -10.64
N ASP A 216 10.70 11.76 -11.71
CA ASP A 216 12.03 12.36 -11.64
C ASP A 216 11.98 13.89 -11.59
N SER A 217 11.12 14.52 -12.39
CA SER A 217 11.01 15.97 -12.50
C SER A 217 9.90 16.61 -11.67
N GLY A 218 8.85 15.83 -11.31
CA GLY A 218 7.64 16.36 -10.68
C GLY A 218 6.71 17.11 -11.64
N GLU A 219 6.97 17.07 -12.95
CA GLU A 219 6.09 17.64 -13.95
C GLU A 219 4.81 16.82 -14.10
N ILE A 220 3.67 17.52 -14.28
CA ILE A 220 2.39 16.85 -14.50
C ILE A 220 2.39 16.11 -15.84
N ARG A 221 2.07 14.83 -15.83
CA ARG A 221 1.95 13.98 -17.02
C ARG A 221 0.50 13.89 -17.49
N TRP A 222 -0.41 13.77 -16.56
CA TRP A 222 -1.84 13.83 -16.80
C TRP A 222 -2.61 14.15 -15.52
N LYS A 223 -3.83 14.69 -15.70
CA LYS A 223 -4.81 14.94 -14.64
C LYS A 223 -6.21 14.63 -15.15
N THR A 224 -7.08 14.10 -14.29
CA THR A 224 -8.43 13.70 -14.68
C THR A 224 -9.33 13.47 -13.46
N GLY A 225 -10.62 13.27 -13.69
CA GLY A 225 -11.62 12.92 -12.68
C GLY A 225 -12.18 14.11 -11.91
N SER A 226 -13.34 13.90 -11.28
CA SER A 226 -14.03 14.90 -10.46
C SER A 226 -14.58 14.26 -9.18
N GLU A 227 -13.77 13.42 -8.54
CA GLU A 227 -14.15 12.62 -7.39
C GLU A 227 -13.63 13.23 -6.08
N LEU A 228 -14.41 13.10 -5.01
CA LEU A 228 -13.94 13.48 -3.68
C LEU A 228 -13.04 12.37 -3.10
N ALA A 229 -11.87 12.77 -2.64
CA ALA A 229 -10.87 11.90 -2.05
C ALA A 229 -11.34 11.27 -0.73
N THR A 230 -10.80 10.09 -0.44
CA THR A 230 -10.83 9.43 0.86
C THR A 230 -9.41 9.29 1.39
N HIS A 231 -9.21 8.61 2.52
CA HIS A 231 -7.88 8.27 3.03
C HIS A 231 -7.28 6.99 2.41
N ALA A 232 -8.07 6.27 1.58
CA ALA A 232 -7.62 5.03 0.97
C ALA A 232 -6.52 5.29 -0.06
N THR A 233 -5.40 4.62 0.08
CA THR A 233 -4.33 4.65 -0.92
C THR A 233 -4.79 3.95 -2.21
N PRO A 234 -4.60 4.53 -3.41
CA PRO A 234 -4.87 3.86 -4.66
C PRO A 234 -3.98 2.63 -4.83
N ILE A 235 -4.45 1.66 -5.58
CA ILE A 235 -3.72 0.41 -5.81
C ILE A 235 -3.44 0.16 -7.28
N LEU A 236 -2.28 -0.41 -7.58
CA LEU A 236 -2.00 -0.99 -8.90
C LEU A 236 -2.52 -2.42 -8.92
N ALA A 237 -3.25 -2.80 -9.96
CA ALA A 237 -3.78 -4.15 -10.13
C ALA A 237 -3.84 -4.55 -11.60
N ARG A 238 -3.76 -5.84 -11.87
CA ARG A 238 -3.93 -6.40 -13.21
C ARG A 238 -5.26 -7.14 -13.29
N ILE A 239 -6.23 -6.62 -14.06
CA ILE A 239 -7.57 -7.20 -14.25
C ILE A 239 -7.79 -7.47 -15.73
N HIS A 240 -8.16 -8.71 -16.10
CA HIS A 240 -8.24 -9.17 -17.49
C HIS A 240 -6.96 -8.88 -18.30
N GLY A 241 -5.79 -9.04 -17.66
CA GLY A 241 -4.48 -8.81 -18.29
C GLY A 241 -4.12 -7.32 -18.47
N VAL A 242 -4.97 -6.38 -18.09
CA VAL A 242 -4.75 -4.94 -18.21
C VAL A 242 -4.35 -4.37 -16.86
N GLU A 243 -3.27 -3.64 -16.85
CA GLU A 243 -2.79 -2.90 -15.68
C GLU A 243 -3.65 -1.67 -15.44
N GLN A 244 -4.10 -1.46 -14.20
CA GLN A 244 -5.07 -0.45 -13.80
C GLN A 244 -4.71 0.12 -12.44
N VAL A 245 -4.95 1.41 -12.25
CA VAL A 245 -4.96 2.03 -10.92
C VAL A 245 -6.41 2.15 -10.47
N ILE A 246 -6.69 1.65 -9.27
CA ILE A 246 -8.03 1.66 -8.69
C ILE A 246 -8.04 2.61 -7.50
N PHE A 247 -8.90 3.63 -7.57
CA PHE A 247 -9.16 4.58 -6.49
C PHE A 247 -10.45 4.20 -5.77
N PHE A 248 -10.48 4.43 -4.46
CA PHE A 248 -11.70 4.32 -3.66
C PHE A 248 -12.13 5.71 -3.18
N CYS A 249 -13.03 6.30 -3.94
CA CYS A 249 -13.56 7.64 -3.75
C CYS A 249 -14.85 7.63 -2.91
N GLN A 250 -15.35 8.80 -2.50
CA GLN A 250 -16.64 8.89 -1.80
C GLN A 250 -17.83 8.42 -2.67
N SER A 251 -17.72 8.51 -3.99
CA SER A 251 -18.70 7.97 -4.95
C SER A 251 -18.62 6.45 -5.11
N GLY A 252 -17.46 5.84 -4.82
CA GLY A 252 -17.17 4.42 -5.01
C GLY A 252 -15.82 4.15 -5.61
N LEU A 253 -15.72 3.05 -6.38
CA LEU A 253 -14.49 2.64 -7.05
C LEU A 253 -14.39 3.27 -8.44
N VAL A 254 -13.24 3.79 -8.77
CA VAL A 254 -12.89 4.28 -10.11
C VAL A 254 -11.58 3.66 -10.55
N SER A 255 -11.55 3.06 -11.73
CA SER A 255 -10.37 2.43 -12.31
C SER A 255 -9.94 3.17 -13.57
N ILE A 256 -8.64 3.42 -13.66
CA ILE A 256 -8.05 4.15 -14.79
C ILE A 256 -6.83 3.41 -15.35
N LEU A 257 -6.45 3.77 -16.59
CA LEU A 257 -5.15 3.38 -17.16
C LEU A 257 -4.04 4.23 -16.54
N PRO A 258 -2.94 3.62 -16.01
CA PRO A 258 -1.85 4.35 -15.34
C PRO A 258 -1.23 5.43 -16.24
N ASN A 259 -0.97 5.12 -17.51
CA ASN A 259 -0.19 5.96 -18.41
C ASN A 259 -0.95 7.18 -18.96
N THR A 260 -2.30 7.18 -18.91
CA THR A 260 -3.11 8.21 -19.56
C THR A 260 -4.19 8.81 -18.67
N GLY A 261 -4.44 8.24 -17.49
CA GLY A 261 -5.57 8.62 -16.64
C GLY A 261 -6.95 8.28 -17.22
N LYS A 262 -7.02 7.56 -18.36
CA LYS A 262 -8.30 7.20 -18.99
C LYS A 262 -9.09 6.24 -18.10
N GLU A 263 -10.33 6.59 -17.77
CA GLU A 263 -11.23 5.73 -17.03
C GLU A 263 -11.55 4.45 -17.81
N LEU A 264 -11.48 3.32 -17.11
CA LEU A 264 -11.79 1.99 -17.63
C LEU A 264 -13.17 1.54 -17.16
N TRP A 265 -13.43 1.66 -15.88
CA TRP A 265 -14.71 1.32 -15.25
C TRP A 265 -14.87 2.05 -13.92
N ARG A 266 -16.13 2.15 -13.49
CA ARG A 266 -16.50 2.61 -12.14
C ARG A 266 -17.52 1.68 -11.51
N GLN A 267 -17.61 1.75 -10.20
CA GLN A 267 -18.61 1.05 -9.42
C GLN A 267 -19.12 1.97 -8.31
N GLU A 268 -20.40 2.25 -8.35
CA GLU A 268 -21.05 3.03 -7.30
C GLU A 268 -20.98 2.32 -5.95
N PHE A 269 -20.49 3.05 -4.95
CA PHE A 269 -20.45 2.66 -3.56
C PHE A 269 -20.41 3.93 -2.71
N PRO A 270 -21.51 4.71 -2.71
CA PRO A 270 -21.51 6.06 -2.18
C PRO A 270 -21.47 6.07 -0.65
N PHE A 271 -20.68 6.98 -0.09
CA PHE A 271 -20.63 7.29 1.33
C PHE A 271 -20.11 8.72 1.57
N LYS A 272 -20.45 9.28 2.75
CA LYS A 272 -20.11 10.69 3.07
C LYS A 272 -18.91 10.82 4.00
N VAL A 273 -18.48 9.74 4.61
CA VAL A 273 -17.36 9.73 5.56
C VAL A 273 -16.17 9.07 4.90
N SER A 274 -14.97 9.52 5.22
CA SER A 274 -13.75 8.93 4.67
C SER A 274 -13.51 7.50 5.17
N THR A 275 -12.80 6.72 4.39
CA THR A 275 -12.24 5.40 4.74
C THR A 275 -10.77 5.35 4.35
N ALA A 276 -9.97 4.56 5.05
CA ALA A 276 -8.56 4.36 4.73
C ALA A 276 -8.25 2.93 4.24
N ALA A 277 -9.21 2.01 4.34
CA ALA A 277 -9.06 0.68 3.77
C ALA A 277 -9.03 0.77 2.24
N SER A 278 -7.94 0.33 1.63
CA SER A 278 -7.79 0.28 0.17
C SER A 278 -8.64 -0.85 -0.44
N PRO A 279 -8.97 -0.79 -1.73
CA PRO A 279 -9.60 -1.91 -2.42
C PRO A 279 -8.74 -3.18 -2.38
N VAL A 280 -9.38 -4.34 -2.44
CA VAL A 280 -8.69 -5.64 -2.54
C VAL A 280 -9.10 -6.33 -3.83
N VAL A 281 -8.12 -6.66 -4.66
CA VAL A 281 -8.35 -7.35 -5.93
C VAL A 281 -8.17 -8.86 -5.75
N ALA A 282 -9.15 -9.61 -6.26
CA ALA A 282 -9.19 -11.07 -6.26
C ALA A 282 -9.45 -11.57 -7.69
N GLY A 283 -8.39 -11.82 -8.44
CA GLY A 283 -8.48 -12.12 -9.86
C GLY A 283 -9.13 -10.96 -10.64
N ASN A 284 -10.27 -11.21 -11.26
CA ASN A 284 -11.03 -10.18 -11.99
C ASN A 284 -12.20 -9.61 -11.14
N SER A 285 -12.05 -9.55 -9.83
CA SER A 285 -13.08 -9.03 -8.94
C SER A 285 -12.45 -8.11 -7.89
N VAL A 286 -13.25 -7.18 -7.34
CA VAL A 286 -12.79 -6.18 -6.39
C VAL A 286 -13.70 -6.15 -5.17
N TYR A 287 -13.10 -6.20 -4.00
CA TYR A 287 -13.74 -5.98 -2.71
C TYR A 287 -13.40 -4.57 -2.21
N CYS A 288 -14.37 -3.90 -1.59
CA CYS A 288 -14.15 -2.66 -0.85
C CYS A 288 -15.04 -2.60 0.39
N SER A 289 -14.63 -1.78 1.36
CA SER A 289 -15.35 -1.58 2.61
C SER A 289 -15.13 -0.17 3.17
N ALA A 290 -16.15 0.36 3.82
CA ALA A 290 -16.07 1.62 4.54
C ALA A 290 -16.75 1.50 5.91
N GLY A 291 -16.23 2.24 6.89
CA GLY A 291 -16.76 2.32 8.25
C GLY A 291 -18.10 3.07 8.35
N TYR A 292 -18.47 3.43 9.57
CA TYR A 292 -19.65 4.25 9.88
C TYR A 292 -20.98 3.69 9.35
N GLY A 293 -21.15 2.36 9.42
CA GLY A 293 -22.38 1.71 8.98
C GLY A 293 -22.50 1.50 7.45
N VAL A 294 -21.52 1.94 6.66
CA VAL A 294 -21.53 1.75 5.20
C VAL A 294 -21.43 0.29 4.83
N GLY A 295 -20.50 -0.45 5.47
CA GLY A 295 -20.31 -1.88 5.22
C GLY A 295 -19.41 -2.18 4.04
N SER A 296 -19.64 -3.28 3.36
CA SER A 296 -18.75 -3.80 2.30
C SER A 296 -19.47 -4.20 1.03
N GLY A 297 -18.71 -4.31 -0.05
CA GLY A 297 -19.18 -4.77 -1.36
C GLY A 297 -18.14 -5.59 -2.11
N PHE A 298 -18.63 -6.52 -2.92
CA PHE A 298 -17.82 -7.35 -3.80
C PHE A 298 -18.37 -7.31 -5.22
N TYR A 299 -17.52 -7.05 -6.18
CA TYR A 299 -17.89 -6.72 -7.55
C TYR A 299 -17.04 -7.53 -8.53
N LYS A 300 -17.70 -8.10 -9.53
CA LYS A 300 -17.02 -8.77 -10.66
C LYS A 300 -16.81 -7.76 -11.77
N ILE A 301 -15.58 -7.68 -12.25
CA ILE A 301 -15.22 -6.89 -13.42
C ILE A 301 -15.23 -7.79 -14.65
N SER A 302 -15.88 -7.35 -15.71
CA SER A 302 -15.96 -8.04 -17.00
C SER A 302 -15.32 -7.17 -18.09
N LYS A 303 -14.78 -7.81 -19.11
CA LYS A 303 -14.16 -7.14 -20.27
C LYS A 303 -14.73 -7.73 -21.55
N LEU A 304 -15.25 -6.87 -22.44
CA LEU A 304 -15.69 -7.23 -23.79
C LEU A 304 -15.00 -6.29 -24.80
N GLY A 305 -14.09 -6.84 -25.59
CA GLY A 305 -13.19 -6.01 -26.39
C GLY A 305 -12.36 -5.06 -25.48
N ASN A 306 -12.46 -3.77 -25.73
CA ASN A 306 -11.78 -2.75 -24.93
C ASN A 306 -12.67 -2.10 -23.84
N LYS A 307 -13.92 -2.57 -23.70
CA LYS A 307 -14.87 -2.05 -22.72
C LYS A 307 -14.88 -2.89 -21.45
N PHE A 308 -14.74 -2.23 -20.32
CA PHE A 308 -14.88 -2.83 -19.01
C PHE A 308 -16.26 -2.50 -18.42
N SER A 309 -16.75 -3.39 -17.58
CA SER A 309 -17.97 -3.17 -16.80
C SER A 309 -17.86 -3.82 -15.44
N SER A 310 -18.49 -3.24 -14.44
CA SER A 310 -18.60 -3.77 -13.09
C SER A 310 -20.01 -4.28 -12.80
N LYS A 311 -20.10 -5.42 -12.09
CA LYS A 311 -21.37 -5.98 -11.63
C LYS A 311 -21.26 -6.39 -10.17
N GLN A 312 -22.22 -5.94 -9.36
CA GLN A 312 -22.30 -6.34 -7.95
C GLN A 312 -22.55 -7.84 -7.83
N VAL A 313 -21.67 -8.52 -7.07
CA VAL A 313 -21.87 -9.90 -6.64
C VAL A 313 -22.69 -9.92 -5.36
N TRP A 314 -22.24 -9.11 -4.37
CA TRP A 314 -22.99 -8.87 -3.14
C TRP A 314 -22.67 -7.50 -2.55
N ARG A 315 -23.57 -7.01 -1.70
CA ARG A 315 -23.44 -5.80 -0.89
C ARG A 315 -23.94 -6.14 0.51
N LYS A 316 -23.15 -5.81 1.53
CA LYS A 316 -23.46 -6.07 2.93
C LYS A 316 -23.38 -4.76 3.72
N PRO A 317 -24.49 -4.02 3.81
CA PRO A 317 -24.56 -2.81 4.61
C PRO A 317 -24.28 -3.14 6.07
N ASN A 318 -23.48 -2.31 6.74
CA ASN A 318 -23.14 -2.42 8.16
C ASN A 318 -22.47 -3.75 8.56
N GLU A 319 -21.99 -4.54 7.59
CA GLU A 319 -21.30 -5.81 7.83
C GLU A 319 -19.92 -5.84 7.17
N ILE A 320 -19.01 -6.67 7.67
CA ILE A 320 -17.66 -6.90 7.14
C ILE A 320 -16.90 -5.56 7.00
N ILE A 321 -16.89 -4.79 8.07
CA ILE A 321 -16.36 -3.44 8.07
C ILE A 321 -14.84 -3.44 8.26
N ASN A 322 -14.13 -2.90 7.27
CA ASN A 322 -12.75 -2.44 7.42
C ASN A 322 -12.75 -0.91 7.31
N HIS A 323 -12.12 -0.22 8.25
CA HIS A 323 -12.07 1.24 8.25
C HIS A 323 -10.70 1.76 7.83
N TRP A 324 -9.62 1.28 8.44
CA TRP A 324 -8.24 1.56 8.04
C TRP A 324 -7.39 0.32 7.83
N SER A 325 -7.77 -0.82 8.40
CA SER A 325 -7.09 -2.09 8.19
C SER A 325 -7.56 -2.72 6.88
N THR A 326 -6.69 -2.81 5.89
CA THR A 326 -7.03 -3.47 4.63
C THR A 326 -6.78 -4.97 4.73
N PRO A 327 -7.77 -5.83 4.45
CA PRO A 327 -7.58 -7.28 4.50
C PRO A 327 -6.69 -7.77 3.35
N VAL A 328 -6.11 -8.96 3.51
CA VAL A 328 -5.42 -9.67 2.44
C VAL A 328 -6.34 -10.71 1.80
N TYR A 329 -6.22 -10.87 0.49
CA TYR A 329 -6.88 -11.95 -0.25
C TYR A 329 -5.92 -13.13 -0.39
N HIS A 330 -6.39 -14.34 -0.05
CA HIS A 330 -5.64 -15.56 -0.28
C HIS A 330 -6.62 -16.72 -0.51
N ASP A 331 -6.45 -17.43 -1.61
CA ASP A 331 -7.20 -18.64 -1.97
C ASP A 331 -8.72 -18.57 -1.69
N GLY A 332 -9.37 -17.58 -2.31
CA GLY A 332 -10.83 -17.41 -2.20
C GLY A 332 -11.32 -16.76 -0.91
N HIS A 333 -10.42 -16.38 -0.01
CA HIS A 333 -10.76 -15.85 1.31
C HIS A 333 -10.11 -14.48 1.56
N LEU A 334 -10.77 -13.67 2.37
CA LEU A 334 -10.21 -12.48 2.99
C LEU A 334 -9.79 -12.78 4.42
N TYR A 335 -8.60 -12.33 4.78
CA TYR A 335 -8.10 -12.36 6.16
C TYR A 335 -7.84 -10.91 6.58
N GLY A 336 -8.38 -10.50 7.73
CA GLY A 336 -8.26 -9.11 8.16
C GLY A 336 -8.83 -8.86 9.54
N MET A 337 -8.53 -7.67 10.08
CA MET A 337 -9.17 -7.12 11.26
C MET A 337 -10.48 -6.45 10.81
N PHE A 338 -11.57 -7.18 10.94
CA PHE A 338 -12.90 -6.67 10.57
C PHE A 338 -13.53 -5.95 11.76
N SER A 339 -12.94 -4.83 12.12
CA SER A 339 -13.41 -3.98 13.19
C SER A 339 -13.49 -2.52 12.76
N PHE A 340 -14.25 -1.73 13.49
CA PHE A 340 -14.45 -0.34 13.13
C PHE A 340 -13.36 0.55 13.72
N LYS A 341 -13.37 0.85 15.00
CA LYS A 341 -12.40 1.82 15.57
C LYS A 341 -12.14 1.69 17.05
N LYS A 342 -12.67 0.68 17.72
CA LYS A 342 -12.55 0.59 19.17
C LYS A 342 -11.24 -0.10 19.53
N TYR A 343 -10.36 0.63 20.19
CA TYR A 343 -9.04 0.16 20.61
C TYR A 343 -9.16 -1.08 21.51
N GLY A 344 -8.33 -2.09 21.24
CA GLY A 344 -8.32 -3.37 21.95
C GLY A 344 -9.49 -4.30 21.61
N GLU A 345 -10.48 -3.82 20.85
CA GLU A 345 -11.67 -4.60 20.50
C GLU A 345 -11.77 -4.84 18.99
N GLY A 346 -12.10 -6.03 18.62
CA GLY A 346 -12.31 -6.45 17.25
C GLY A 346 -11.55 -7.72 16.90
N PRO A 347 -12.16 -8.55 16.03
CA PRO A 347 -11.62 -9.84 15.68
C PRO A 347 -10.68 -9.77 14.48
N LEU A 348 -9.71 -10.69 14.45
CA LEU A 348 -9.14 -11.23 13.22
C LEU A 348 -10.09 -12.28 12.66
N GLN A 349 -10.48 -12.15 11.41
CA GLN A 349 -11.43 -13.08 10.78
C GLN A 349 -10.89 -13.61 9.45
N CYS A 350 -11.37 -14.80 9.10
CA CYS A 350 -11.35 -15.34 7.75
C CYS A 350 -12.76 -15.30 7.17
N ILE A 351 -12.90 -14.73 5.98
CA ILE A 351 -14.19 -14.57 5.30
C ILE A 351 -14.10 -15.18 3.91
N GLU A 352 -15.04 -16.06 3.58
CA GLU A 352 -15.18 -16.57 2.22
C GLU A 352 -15.62 -15.44 1.28
N LEU A 353 -14.76 -15.02 0.36
CA LEU A 353 -15.00 -13.82 -0.44
C LEU A 353 -16.24 -13.95 -1.35
N LYS A 354 -16.48 -15.15 -1.91
CA LYS A 354 -17.62 -15.39 -2.82
C LYS A 354 -18.98 -15.12 -2.17
N THR A 355 -19.13 -15.44 -0.89
CA THR A 355 -20.42 -15.36 -0.15
C THR A 355 -20.45 -14.28 0.93
N GLY A 356 -19.27 -13.79 1.35
CA GLY A 356 -19.12 -12.92 2.51
C GLY A 356 -19.44 -13.64 3.83
N LYS A 357 -19.35 -14.98 3.91
CA LYS A 357 -19.56 -15.74 5.14
C LYS A 357 -18.27 -15.85 5.95
N VAL A 358 -18.37 -15.57 7.24
CA VAL A 358 -17.28 -15.78 8.20
C VAL A 358 -17.02 -17.27 8.35
N LYS A 359 -15.77 -17.68 8.14
CA LYS A 359 -15.29 -19.07 8.34
C LYS A 359 -14.83 -19.28 9.77
N TRP A 360 -14.10 -18.31 10.31
CA TRP A 360 -13.69 -18.26 11.70
C TRP A 360 -13.44 -16.81 12.14
N SER A 361 -13.50 -16.59 13.44
CA SER A 361 -13.27 -15.30 14.09
C SER A 361 -12.49 -15.50 15.38
N GLN A 362 -11.52 -14.63 15.64
CA GLN A 362 -10.70 -14.65 16.83
C GLN A 362 -10.56 -13.22 17.38
N ASP A 363 -11.07 -13.00 18.59
CA ASP A 363 -11.00 -11.71 19.28
C ASP A 363 -9.57 -11.38 19.78
N GLY A 364 -9.37 -10.15 20.21
CA GLY A 364 -8.14 -9.69 20.85
C GLY A 364 -7.11 -9.11 19.89
N TYR A 365 -7.53 -8.66 18.70
CA TYR A 365 -6.64 -7.99 17.75
C TYR A 365 -6.89 -6.49 17.62
N GLY A 366 -8.12 -6.05 17.89
CA GLY A 366 -8.52 -4.67 17.67
C GLY A 366 -8.41 -4.26 16.21
N PRO A 367 -8.50 -2.95 15.90
CA PRO A 367 -8.27 -2.43 14.55
C PRO A 367 -6.78 -2.34 14.19
N GLY A 368 -6.02 -3.41 14.42
CA GLY A 368 -4.65 -3.56 13.99
C GLY A 368 -4.50 -3.79 12.48
N ASN A 369 -3.35 -4.26 12.03
CA ASN A 369 -3.09 -4.51 10.62
C ASN A 369 -2.35 -5.85 10.41
N LEU A 370 -2.41 -6.37 9.19
CA LEU A 370 -1.73 -7.62 8.84
C LEU A 370 -1.19 -7.62 7.42
N ILE A 371 -0.23 -8.51 7.20
CA ILE A 371 0.25 -8.90 5.87
C ILE A 371 0.22 -10.43 5.75
N LEU A 372 0.20 -10.92 4.52
CA LEU A 372 0.41 -12.32 4.18
C LEU A 372 1.87 -12.50 3.73
N ALA A 373 2.58 -13.43 4.37
CA ALA A 373 3.92 -13.82 3.97
C ALA A 373 3.98 -15.35 3.78
N GLY A 374 4.12 -15.78 2.52
CA GLY A 374 3.94 -17.17 2.12
C GLY A 374 2.54 -17.70 2.51
N MET A 375 2.48 -18.71 3.38
CA MET A 375 1.25 -19.33 3.88
C MET A 375 0.86 -18.87 5.28
N SER A 376 1.42 -17.76 5.76
CA SER A 376 1.19 -17.26 7.10
C SER A 376 0.81 -15.78 7.11
N LEU A 377 -0.15 -15.44 7.96
CA LEU A 377 -0.48 -14.06 8.29
C LEU A 377 0.50 -13.56 9.36
N LEU A 378 1.04 -12.40 9.18
CA LEU A 378 1.75 -11.64 10.20
C LEU A 378 0.80 -10.54 10.69
N ALA A 379 0.18 -10.74 11.82
CA ALA A 379 -0.88 -9.90 12.35
C ALA A 379 -0.37 -9.09 13.54
N LEU A 380 -0.35 -7.76 13.39
CA LEU A 380 0.00 -6.81 14.44
C LEU A 380 -1.30 -6.28 15.06
N ALA A 381 -1.57 -6.71 16.30
CA ALA A 381 -2.70 -6.20 17.07
C ALA A 381 -2.47 -4.73 17.44
N ASP A 382 -3.54 -3.96 17.57
CA ASP A 382 -3.47 -2.51 17.83
C ASP A 382 -2.79 -2.12 19.15
N HIS A 383 -2.66 -3.05 20.07
CA HIS A 383 -1.96 -2.90 21.34
C HIS A 383 -0.51 -3.44 21.33
N GLY A 384 0.02 -3.90 20.17
CA GLY A 384 1.43 -4.21 19.96
C GLY A 384 1.85 -5.67 20.16
N GLU A 385 0.90 -6.60 20.19
CA GLU A 385 1.19 -8.02 20.02
C GLU A 385 1.32 -8.36 18.54
N LEU A 386 2.37 -9.08 18.19
CA LEU A 386 2.57 -9.64 16.86
C LEU A 386 2.25 -11.13 16.90
N ALA A 387 1.39 -11.58 16.01
CA ALA A 387 1.04 -12.99 15.86
C ALA A 387 1.39 -13.51 14.45
N VAL A 388 1.89 -14.74 14.40
CA VAL A 388 1.99 -15.54 13.17
C VAL A 388 0.84 -16.53 13.17
N VAL A 389 -0.04 -16.44 12.17
CA VAL A 389 -1.27 -17.24 12.06
C VAL A 389 -1.28 -17.94 10.72
N ALA A 390 -1.64 -19.22 10.67
CA ALA A 390 -1.76 -19.93 9.41
C ALA A 390 -2.89 -19.35 8.53
N ALA A 391 -2.60 -19.06 7.28
CA ALA A 391 -3.58 -18.57 6.30
C ALA A 391 -4.44 -19.73 5.79
N THR A 392 -5.38 -20.21 6.60
CA THR A 392 -6.27 -21.33 6.30
C THR A 392 -7.71 -21.00 6.65
N PRO A 393 -8.70 -21.39 5.82
CA PRO A 393 -10.11 -21.15 6.11
C PRO A 393 -10.73 -22.19 7.05
N VAL A 394 -10.02 -23.28 7.37
CA VAL A 394 -10.56 -24.39 8.14
C VAL A 394 -10.88 -23.98 9.58
N ARG A 395 -9.92 -23.32 10.25
CA ARG A 395 -10.07 -22.79 11.61
C ARG A 395 -8.95 -21.80 11.90
N TYR A 396 -9.14 -20.95 12.88
CA TYR A 396 -8.03 -20.15 13.44
C TYR A 396 -6.93 -21.09 13.96
N ARG A 397 -5.68 -20.82 13.54
CA ARG A 397 -4.50 -21.54 14.01
C ARG A 397 -3.33 -20.58 14.19
N GLU A 398 -3.12 -20.17 15.42
CA GLU A 398 -1.96 -19.40 15.82
C GLU A 398 -0.72 -20.29 15.88
N LEU A 399 0.38 -19.83 15.31
CA LEU A 399 1.66 -20.51 15.29
C LEU A 399 2.61 -19.92 16.34
N ALA A 400 2.56 -18.59 16.52
CA ALA A 400 3.32 -17.88 17.53
C ALA A 400 2.66 -16.53 17.82
N ARG A 401 2.83 -16.01 19.05
CA ARG A 401 2.43 -14.66 19.47
C ARG A 401 3.43 -14.11 20.48
N LYS A 402 3.71 -12.82 20.41
CA LYS A 402 4.58 -12.12 21.36
C LYS A 402 4.25 -10.62 21.37
N LYS A 403 4.25 -10.02 22.56
CA LYS A 403 4.26 -8.56 22.72
C LYS A 403 5.63 -8.04 22.28
N ILE A 404 5.65 -7.20 21.24
CA ILE A 404 6.90 -6.69 20.65
C ILE A 404 7.11 -5.20 20.89
N ILE A 405 6.04 -4.41 20.91
CA ILE A 405 6.05 -2.94 21.10
C ILE A 405 4.90 -2.49 21.99
N THR A 406 5.03 -1.29 22.54
CA THR A 406 4.00 -0.57 23.30
C THR A 406 3.40 0.55 22.44
N GLY A 407 2.35 1.21 22.93
CA GLY A 407 1.67 2.25 22.18
C GLY A 407 0.63 1.72 21.20
N LYS A 408 -0.01 2.61 20.45
CA LYS A 408 -1.09 2.30 19.52
C LYS A 408 -0.51 1.87 18.15
N CYS A 409 -0.83 0.67 17.71
CA CYS A 409 -0.27 0.03 16.50
C CYS A 409 -1.31 -0.01 15.38
N TRP A 410 -1.45 1.08 14.65
CA TRP A 410 -2.33 1.17 13.48
C TRP A 410 -1.59 1.15 12.15
N SER A 411 -0.26 1.13 12.20
CA SER A 411 0.60 0.96 11.03
C SER A 411 0.59 -0.49 10.54
N THR A 412 0.63 -0.69 9.23
CA THR A 412 0.80 -2.02 8.66
C THR A 412 2.25 -2.49 8.86
N PRO A 413 2.50 -3.72 9.34
CA PRO A 413 3.86 -4.24 9.37
C PRO A 413 4.43 -4.39 7.95
N ALA A 414 5.76 -4.32 7.84
CA ALA A 414 6.48 -4.55 6.59
C ALA A 414 7.40 -5.77 6.73
N ILE A 415 7.65 -6.45 5.61
CA ILE A 415 8.64 -7.53 5.55
C ILE A 415 9.59 -7.30 4.38
N SER A 416 10.88 -7.45 4.63
CA SER A 416 11.91 -7.23 3.62
C SER A 416 13.17 -8.04 3.94
N ASN A 417 13.53 -8.96 3.03
CA ASN A 417 14.76 -9.75 3.11
C ASN A 417 14.93 -10.49 4.46
N GLY A 418 13.85 -11.09 4.95
CA GLY A 418 13.84 -11.81 6.23
C GLY A 418 13.78 -10.90 7.46
N LEU A 419 13.52 -9.61 7.29
CA LEU A 419 13.33 -8.65 8.37
C LEU A 419 11.87 -8.22 8.45
N VAL A 420 11.29 -8.23 9.62
CA VAL A 420 9.96 -7.71 9.93
C VAL A 420 10.11 -6.38 10.66
N LEU A 421 9.49 -5.36 10.11
CA LEU A 421 9.43 -4.02 10.68
C LEU A 421 8.00 -3.74 11.17
N ALA A 422 7.90 -3.25 12.40
CA ALA A 422 6.64 -2.80 12.97
C ALA A 422 6.85 -1.53 13.78
N ARG A 423 5.83 -0.68 13.85
CA ARG A 423 5.85 0.50 14.71
C ARG A 423 4.50 0.77 15.35
N SER A 424 4.56 1.53 16.41
CA SER A 424 3.43 2.15 17.10
C SER A 424 3.57 3.67 17.07
N THR A 425 2.76 4.35 17.87
CA THR A 425 2.92 5.79 18.18
C THR A 425 4.08 6.11 19.12
N GLN A 426 4.83 5.12 19.61
CA GLN A 426 5.88 5.29 20.61
C GLN A 426 7.19 4.57 20.24
N GLU A 427 7.12 3.44 19.57
CA GLU A 427 8.26 2.56 19.33
C GLU A 427 8.25 1.99 17.91
N ALA A 428 9.46 1.67 17.44
CA ALA A 428 9.65 0.82 16.27
C ALA A 428 10.56 -0.37 16.64
N VAL A 429 10.37 -1.46 15.92
CA VAL A 429 11.15 -2.70 16.12
C VAL A 429 11.47 -3.33 14.77
N CYS A 430 12.66 -3.91 14.67
CA CYS A 430 13.06 -4.79 13.60
C CYS A 430 13.34 -6.19 14.15
N LEU A 431 12.68 -7.17 13.57
CA LEU A 431 12.80 -8.58 13.95
C LEU A 431 13.34 -9.40 12.77
N LYS A 432 14.27 -10.31 13.06
CA LYS A 432 14.80 -11.24 12.08
C LYS A 432 13.99 -12.54 12.09
N THR A 433 13.58 -13.03 10.91
CA THR A 433 12.74 -14.23 10.77
C THR A 433 13.51 -15.55 10.69
N LYS A 434 14.84 -15.49 10.65
CA LYS A 434 15.75 -16.67 10.56
C LYS A 434 16.92 -16.54 11.51
#